data_7b2bd346b283278d4b2ad9f4817ed8c2
#
_entry.id   7b2bd346b283278d4b2ad9f4817ed8c2
#
_cell.length_a   1.000
_cell.length_b   1.000
_cell.length_c   1.000
_cell.angle_alpha   90.00
_cell.angle_beta   90.00
_cell.angle_gamma   90.00
#
_symmetry.space_group_name_H-M   'P 1'
#
loop_
_entity.id
_entity.type
_entity.pdbx_description
1 polymer ?
#
loop_
_entity_poly.entity_id
_entity_poly.type
_entity_poly.pdbx_seq_one_letter_code
_entity_poly.pdbx_strand_id
1 'polypeptide(L)'
;MTATKILNTEIKQPNEKEIKKIVLFLHGYGANGADLIGIADYLKSYLPNTIFYSPDAPFICDVNPTGFQWFPLNERTEDEIQNGLNDCEPYLNSFVKYILDLHKLKIEDLAVIGFSQGTILSLYNFTRRDNSCAGIIAFSGLFFNKHRNNHKINFPILLHHGKNDEVINYNFSLNAEKDLRNLGFDVICKIKENLGHGIDEGAIVDAKEFLLKSLFK
;
A
#
# COMPACT_ATOMS: atom_id res chain seq x y z
N MET A 1 6.25 27.09 7.03
CA MET A 1 5.49 26.26 6.08
C MET A 1 6.50 25.49 5.26
N THR A 2 6.73 24.23 5.58
CA THR A 2 7.59 23.34 4.78
C THR A 2 6.88 23.10 3.45
N ALA A 3 7.54 23.43 2.34
CA ALA A 3 7.01 23.16 1.00
C ALA A 3 6.64 21.68 0.90
N THR A 4 5.39 21.40 0.55
CA THR A 4 4.90 20.04 0.32
C THR A 4 5.71 19.47 -0.83
N LYS A 5 6.62 18.54 -0.55
CA LYS A 5 7.42 17.89 -1.57
C LYS A 5 6.50 16.87 -2.26
N ILE A 6 5.93 17.25 -3.41
CA ILE A 6 5.12 16.35 -4.23
C ILE A 6 6.05 15.28 -4.78
N LEU A 7 5.74 14.01 -4.52
CA LEU A 7 6.48 12.87 -5.08
C LEU A 7 6.25 12.82 -6.60
N ASN A 8 7.30 12.52 -7.36
CA ASN A 8 7.14 12.16 -8.75
C ASN A 8 6.21 10.95 -8.84
N THR A 9 5.27 10.92 -9.80
CA THR A 9 4.23 9.91 -9.76
C THR A 9 3.70 9.55 -11.14
N GLU A 10 3.52 8.26 -11.36
CA GLU A 10 2.76 7.72 -12.49
C GLU A 10 1.26 7.80 -12.19
N ILE A 11 0.47 8.14 -13.22
CA ILE A 11 -0.97 8.32 -13.07
C ILE A 11 -1.69 7.60 -14.21
N LYS A 12 -2.73 6.83 -13.86
CA LYS A 12 -3.71 6.32 -14.83
C LYS A 12 -5.05 7.00 -14.60
N GLN A 13 -5.52 7.67 -15.63
CA GLN A 13 -6.81 8.38 -15.60
C GLN A 13 -7.98 7.38 -15.58
N PRO A 14 -9.10 7.73 -14.95
CA PRO A 14 -10.33 6.94 -15.00
C PRO A 14 -10.88 6.84 -16.43
N ASN A 15 -11.73 5.85 -16.66
CA ASN A 15 -12.46 5.76 -17.92
C ASN A 15 -13.60 6.78 -18.01
N GLU A 16 -14.18 7.17 -16.88
CA GLU A 16 -15.22 8.18 -16.76
C GLU A 16 -14.64 9.56 -16.41
N LYS A 17 -15.36 10.63 -16.78
CA LYS A 17 -14.91 12.00 -16.54
C LYS A 17 -14.89 12.39 -15.05
N GLU A 18 -15.82 11.83 -14.26
CA GLU A 18 -15.94 12.14 -12.85
C GLU A 18 -15.08 11.21 -12.01
N ILE A 19 -14.16 11.78 -11.24
CA ILE A 19 -13.32 11.03 -10.29
C ILE A 19 -14.07 10.94 -8.96
N LYS A 20 -14.34 9.71 -8.51
CA LYS A 20 -15.05 9.42 -7.25
C LYS A 20 -14.19 8.65 -6.26
N LYS A 21 -13.16 7.95 -6.74
CA LYS A 21 -12.31 7.07 -5.94
C LYS A 21 -10.86 7.19 -6.36
N ILE A 22 -9.96 6.86 -5.44
CA ILE A 22 -8.52 6.82 -5.66
C ILE A 22 -8.00 5.43 -5.28
N VAL A 23 -7.12 4.88 -6.10
CA VAL A 23 -6.26 3.75 -5.73
C VAL A 23 -4.82 4.23 -5.75
N LEU A 24 -4.14 4.09 -4.62
CA LEU A 24 -2.74 4.46 -4.42
C LEU A 24 -1.88 3.20 -4.39
N PHE A 25 -0.89 3.11 -5.28
CA PHE A 25 0.12 2.05 -5.28
C PHE A 25 1.38 2.50 -4.53
N LEU A 26 1.93 1.61 -3.70
CA LEU A 26 3.20 1.81 -2.99
C LEU A 26 4.14 0.66 -3.37
N HIS A 27 5.19 0.98 -4.13
CA HIS A 27 6.12 -0.01 -4.69
C HIS A 27 7.08 -0.61 -3.66
N GLY A 28 7.78 -1.68 -4.04
CA GLY A 28 8.79 -2.35 -3.24
C GLY A 28 10.14 -1.62 -3.23
N TYR A 29 11.06 -2.11 -2.40
CA TYR A 29 12.44 -1.62 -2.27
C TYR A 29 13.18 -1.73 -3.61
N GLY A 30 13.82 -0.64 -4.04
CA GLY A 30 14.59 -0.60 -5.29
C GLY A 30 13.77 -0.50 -6.57
N ALA A 31 12.44 -0.39 -6.45
CA ALA A 31 11.51 -0.20 -7.55
C ALA A 31 11.13 1.29 -7.73
N ASN A 32 10.10 1.58 -8.50
CA ASN A 32 9.58 2.93 -8.75
C ASN A 32 8.06 2.88 -9.03
N GLY A 33 7.44 4.04 -9.25
CA GLY A 33 6.01 4.15 -9.52
C GLY A 33 5.56 3.38 -10.77
N ALA A 34 6.42 3.27 -11.79
CA ALA A 34 6.08 2.58 -13.04
C ALA A 34 5.91 1.05 -12.87
N ASP A 35 6.51 0.45 -11.84
CA ASP A 35 6.47 -1.00 -11.65
C ASP A 35 5.07 -1.53 -11.30
N LEU A 36 4.28 -0.77 -10.53
CA LEU A 36 2.94 -1.21 -10.11
C LEU A 36 1.80 -0.60 -10.92
N ILE A 37 2.01 0.56 -11.56
CA ILE A 37 0.93 1.29 -12.23
C ILE A 37 0.28 0.48 -13.36
N GLY A 38 0.99 -0.49 -13.95
CA GLY A 38 0.47 -1.42 -14.96
C GLY A 38 -0.75 -2.23 -14.49
N ILE A 39 -0.88 -2.50 -13.19
CA ILE A 39 -2.05 -3.17 -12.60
C ILE A 39 -3.33 -2.35 -12.82
N ALA A 40 -3.22 -1.03 -12.85
CA ALA A 40 -4.34 -0.13 -13.12
C ALA A 40 -4.98 -0.37 -14.49
N ASP A 41 -4.22 -0.80 -15.51
CA ASP A 41 -4.76 -1.08 -16.85
C ASP A 41 -5.76 -2.24 -16.84
N TYR A 42 -5.59 -3.21 -15.95
CA TYR A 42 -6.57 -4.27 -15.72
C TYR A 42 -7.75 -3.77 -14.87
N LEU A 43 -7.49 -2.99 -13.83
CA LEU A 43 -8.51 -2.57 -12.86
C LEU A 43 -9.48 -1.51 -13.38
N LYS A 44 -9.04 -0.59 -14.24
CA LYS A 44 -9.81 0.58 -14.68
C LYS A 44 -11.12 0.25 -15.39
N SER A 45 -11.22 -0.92 -16.05
CA SER A 45 -12.45 -1.38 -16.70
C SER A 45 -13.55 -1.75 -15.68
N TYR A 46 -13.16 -2.14 -14.47
CA TYR A 46 -14.06 -2.49 -13.37
C TYR A 46 -14.30 -1.33 -12.40
N LEU A 47 -13.44 -0.31 -12.43
CA LEU A 47 -13.42 0.84 -11.54
C LEU A 47 -13.45 2.15 -12.35
N PRO A 48 -14.51 2.42 -13.15
CA PRO A 48 -14.50 3.44 -14.20
C PRO A 48 -14.35 4.89 -13.68
N ASN A 49 -14.73 5.16 -12.44
CA ASN A 49 -14.62 6.48 -11.80
C ASN A 49 -13.40 6.60 -10.86
N THR A 50 -12.41 5.69 -11.00
CA THR A 50 -11.24 5.64 -10.13
C THR A 50 -10.01 6.15 -10.84
N ILE A 51 -9.31 7.09 -10.22
CA ILE A 51 -7.97 7.51 -10.62
C ILE A 51 -6.92 6.71 -9.84
N PHE A 52 -5.83 6.36 -10.52
CA PHE A 52 -4.76 5.54 -9.96
C PHE A 52 -3.48 6.36 -9.87
N TYR A 53 -2.85 6.35 -8.70
CA TYR A 53 -1.58 7.01 -8.43
C TYR A 53 -0.52 5.99 -8.01
N SER A 54 0.68 6.12 -8.55
CA SER A 54 1.83 5.30 -8.17
C SER A 54 3.07 6.20 -8.06
N PRO A 55 3.32 6.81 -6.88
CA PRO A 55 4.46 7.68 -6.69
C PRO A 55 5.76 6.90 -6.55
N ASP A 56 6.86 7.53 -6.96
CA ASP A 56 8.19 7.13 -6.54
C ASP A 56 8.35 7.39 -5.04
N ALA A 57 9.05 6.50 -4.34
CA ALA A 57 9.41 6.74 -2.95
C ALA A 57 10.38 7.94 -2.83
N PRO A 58 10.46 8.60 -1.65
CA PRO A 58 11.18 9.86 -1.52
C PRO A 58 12.70 9.75 -1.58
N PHE A 59 13.26 8.54 -1.40
CA PHE A 59 14.70 8.33 -1.31
C PHE A 59 15.20 7.45 -2.45
N ILE A 60 16.41 7.80 -3.00
CA ILE A 60 17.08 6.93 -3.95
C ILE A 60 17.49 5.65 -3.22
N CYS A 61 17.32 4.49 -3.88
CA CYS A 61 17.64 3.22 -3.26
C CYS A 61 19.15 3.00 -3.12
N ASP A 62 19.59 2.58 -1.94
CA ASP A 62 21.02 2.39 -1.61
C ASP A 62 21.67 1.31 -2.48
N VAL A 63 20.94 0.29 -2.89
CA VAL A 63 21.43 -0.84 -3.70
C VAL A 63 21.05 -0.77 -5.18
N ASN A 64 20.17 0.15 -5.57
CA ASN A 64 19.76 0.37 -6.96
C ASN A 64 19.60 1.87 -7.23
N PRO A 65 20.63 2.56 -7.77
CA PRO A 65 20.58 4.02 -7.97
C PRO A 65 19.52 4.49 -9.00
N THR A 66 18.92 3.59 -9.75
CA THR A 66 17.81 3.91 -10.69
C THR A 66 16.43 3.66 -10.09
N GLY A 67 16.35 3.08 -8.90
CA GLY A 67 15.13 2.84 -8.15
C GLY A 67 15.08 3.65 -6.85
N PHE A 68 13.96 3.51 -6.15
CA PHE A 68 13.66 4.26 -4.95
C PHE A 68 13.38 3.34 -3.76
N GLN A 69 13.45 3.91 -2.57
CA GLN A 69 13.12 3.25 -1.31
C GLN A 69 12.29 4.16 -0.41
N TRP A 70 11.36 3.58 0.31
CA TRP A 70 10.59 4.30 1.32
C TRP A 70 11.44 4.54 2.57
N PHE A 71 12.28 3.58 2.89
CA PHE A 71 13.23 3.65 4.02
C PHE A 71 14.42 2.72 3.78
N PRO A 72 15.56 2.94 4.45
CA PRO A 72 16.74 2.06 4.37
C PRO A 72 16.45 0.65 4.86
N LEU A 73 17.15 -0.35 4.29
CA LEU A 73 17.15 -1.75 4.71
C LEU A 73 18.58 -2.32 4.74
N ASN A 74 19.53 -1.54 5.28
CA ASN A 74 20.95 -1.91 5.31
C ASN A 74 21.23 -2.98 6.37
N GLU A 75 20.76 -2.74 7.59
CA GLU A 75 20.95 -3.64 8.73
C GLU A 75 19.74 -4.55 8.95
N ARG A 76 18.57 -4.19 8.41
CA ARG A 76 17.28 -4.87 8.57
C ARG A 76 16.88 -5.07 10.04
N THR A 77 17.35 -4.20 10.92
CA THR A 77 16.97 -4.20 12.32
C THR A 77 15.60 -3.58 12.50
N GLU A 78 14.90 -3.94 13.59
CA GLU A 78 13.62 -3.34 13.92
C GLU A 78 13.73 -1.82 14.12
N ASP A 79 14.83 -1.35 14.70
CA ASP A 79 15.04 0.09 14.93
C ASP A 79 15.31 0.85 13.64
N GLU A 80 16.05 0.28 12.68
CA GLU A 80 16.21 0.85 11.34
C GLU A 80 14.88 0.98 10.64
N ILE A 81 14.06 -0.09 10.63
CA ILE A 81 12.73 -0.08 10.01
C ILE A 81 11.83 0.95 10.69
N GLN A 82 11.80 1.01 12.03
CA GLN A 82 10.97 1.98 12.77
C GLN A 82 11.37 3.42 12.46
N ASN A 83 12.66 3.72 12.50
CA ASN A 83 13.16 5.07 12.20
C ASN A 83 12.85 5.45 10.75
N GLY A 84 13.10 4.55 9.81
CA GLY A 84 12.81 4.77 8.40
C GLY A 84 11.32 4.97 8.10
N LEU A 85 10.43 4.22 8.76
CA LEU A 85 8.98 4.43 8.68
C LEU A 85 8.58 5.81 9.21
N ASN A 86 9.14 6.24 10.34
CA ASN A 86 8.90 7.57 10.90
C ASN A 86 9.37 8.69 9.97
N ASP A 87 10.54 8.52 9.35
CA ASP A 87 11.12 9.51 8.41
C ASP A 87 10.32 9.59 7.10
N CYS A 88 9.76 8.46 6.64
CA CYS A 88 8.96 8.39 5.41
C CYS A 88 7.51 8.85 5.60
N GLU A 89 6.92 8.64 6.77
CA GLU A 89 5.51 8.93 7.05
C GLU A 89 5.07 10.35 6.65
N PRO A 90 5.84 11.45 6.92
CA PRO A 90 5.47 12.80 6.50
C PRO A 90 5.32 12.97 4.98
N TYR A 91 6.14 12.28 4.18
CA TYR A 91 6.07 12.33 2.72
C TYR A 91 4.79 11.67 2.22
N LEU A 92 4.48 10.46 2.71
CA LEU A 92 3.26 9.76 2.36
C LEU A 92 2.02 10.53 2.80
N ASN A 93 2.01 11.07 4.03
CA ASN A 93 0.89 11.85 4.55
C ASN A 93 0.64 13.13 3.72
N SER A 94 1.71 13.83 3.33
CA SER A 94 1.61 15.01 2.48
C SER A 94 1.09 14.66 1.08
N PHE A 95 1.56 13.56 0.49
CA PHE A 95 1.12 13.11 -0.81
C PHE A 95 -0.36 12.68 -0.79
N VAL A 96 -0.76 11.87 0.20
CA VAL A 96 -2.16 11.47 0.38
C VAL A 96 -3.08 12.69 0.54
N LYS A 97 -2.68 13.66 1.39
CA LYS A 97 -3.44 14.90 1.54
C LYS A 97 -3.56 15.64 0.21
N TYR A 98 -2.47 15.77 -0.54
CA TYR A 98 -2.45 16.47 -1.83
C TYR A 98 -3.43 15.85 -2.83
N ILE A 99 -3.41 14.51 -3.03
CA ILE A 99 -4.30 13.85 -4.01
C ILE A 99 -5.77 13.89 -3.57
N LEU A 100 -6.06 13.80 -2.29
CA LEU A 100 -7.42 13.93 -1.76
C LEU A 100 -7.96 15.35 -1.97
N ASP A 101 -7.18 16.37 -1.62
CA ASP A 101 -7.56 17.79 -1.80
C ASP A 101 -7.77 18.12 -3.29
N LEU A 102 -6.87 17.62 -4.17
CA LEU A 102 -6.94 17.86 -5.61
C LEU A 102 -8.27 17.40 -6.22
N HIS A 103 -8.78 16.25 -5.76
CA HIS A 103 -10.02 15.65 -6.25
C HIS A 103 -11.24 15.96 -5.36
N LYS A 104 -11.06 16.71 -4.26
CA LYS A 104 -12.11 17.00 -3.26
C LYS A 104 -12.74 15.71 -2.69
N LEU A 105 -11.90 14.69 -2.51
CA LEU A 105 -12.28 13.39 -1.96
C LEU A 105 -11.83 13.28 -0.51
N LYS A 106 -12.38 12.28 0.19
CA LYS A 106 -12.05 11.97 1.57
C LYS A 106 -11.20 10.69 1.65
N ILE A 107 -10.65 10.43 2.83
CA ILE A 107 -9.81 9.24 3.05
C ILE A 107 -10.57 7.93 2.83
N GLU A 108 -11.87 7.90 3.10
CA GLU A 108 -12.76 6.77 2.82
C GLU A 108 -12.99 6.49 1.33
N ASP A 109 -12.56 7.40 0.45
CA ASP A 109 -12.59 7.21 -1.01
C ASP A 109 -11.25 6.69 -1.56
N LEU A 110 -10.27 6.46 -0.69
CA LEU A 110 -8.93 6.00 -1.01
C LEU A 110 -8.74 4.53 -0.61
N ALA A 111 -8.37 3.67 -1.55
CA ALA A 111 -7.79 2.36 -1.28
C ALA A 111 -6.29 2.36 -1.57
N VAL A 112 -5.55 1.50 -0.86
CA VAL A 112 -4.09 1.41 -1.00
C VAL A 112 -3.69 0.00 -1.41
N ILE A 113 -2.78 -0.10 -2.36
CA ILE A 113 -2.14 -1.36 -2.76
C ILE A 113 -0.65 -1.23 -2.50
N GLY A 114 -0.13 -2.04 -1.59
CA GLY A 114 1.31 -2.10 -1.29
C GLY A 114 1.93 -3.40 -1.78
N PHE A 115 3.19 -3.32 -2.20
CA PHE A 115 4.02 -4.48 -2.49
C PHE A 115 5.31 -4.42 -1.67
N SER A 116 5.66 -5.51 -0.97
CA SER A 116 6.91 -5.65 -0.22
C SER A 116 7.11 -4.49 0.78
N GLN A 117 8.10 -3.63 0.60
CA GLN A 117 8.33 -2.44 1.43
C GLN A 117 7.12 -1.49 1.43
N GLY A 118 6.43 -1.34 0.29
CA GLY A 118 5.19 -0.56 0.20
C GLY A 118 4.05 -1.16 1.03
N THR A 119 3.99 -2.49 1.18
CA THR A 119 3.08 -3.17 2.11
C THR A 119 3.37 -2.78 3.56
N ILE A 120 4.65 -2.83 3.96
CA ILE A 120 5.06 -2.47 5.34
C ILE A 120 4.62 -1.04 5.66
N LEU A 121 4.92 -0.11 4.73
CA LEU A 121 4.55 1.30 4.89
C LEU A 121 3.03 1.51 4.91
N SER A 122 2.28 0.85 4.01
CA SER A 122 0.82 1.00 3.93
C SER A 122 0.14 0.53 5.22
N LEU A 123 0.49 -0.67 5.70
CA LEU A 123 -0.05 -1.20 6.94
C LEU A 123 0.35 -0.34 8.14
N TYR A 124 1.62 0.07 8.24
CA TYR A 124 2.10 0.94 9.32
C TYR A 124 1.37 2.27 9.35
N ASN A 125 1.29 2.98 8.22
CA ASN A 125 0.73 4.33 8.16
C ASN A 125 -0.78 4.35 8.33
N PHE A 126 -1.53 3.52 7.56
CA PHE A 126 -2.99 3.63 7.52
C PHE A 126 -3.69 2.99 8.72
N THR A 127 -3.09 1.97 9.37
CA THR A 127 -3.68 1.40 10.59
C THR A 127 -3.53 2.31 11.84
N ARG A 128 -2.78 3.41 11.73
CA ARG A 128 -2.49 4.36 12.83
C ARG A 128 -3.18 5.71 12.67
N ARG A 129 -3.92 5.92 11.58
CA ARG A 129 -4.67 7.16 11.33
C ARG A 129 -5.92 7.23 12.21
N ASP A 130 -6.49 8.43 12.34
CA ASP A 130 -7.75 8.64 13.05
C ASP A 130 -8.97 8.29 12.18
N ASN A 131 -8.82 8.30 10.85
CA ASN A 131 -9.88 8.04 9.87
C ASN A 131 -9.55 6.82 9.01
N SER A 132 -10.57 6.01 8.71
CA SER A 132 -10.46 4.79 7.92
C SER A 132 -10.34 5.10 6.42
N CYS A 133 -9.37 4.47 5.74
CA CYS A 133 -9.39 4.39 4.27
C CYS A 133 -10.42 3.36 3.81
N ALA A 134 -10.66 3.26 2.48
CA ALA A 134 -11.59 2.27 1.92
C ALA A 134 -11.11 0.83 2.13
N GLY A 135 -9.79 0.60 2.11
CA GLY A 135 -9.18 -0.69 2.34
C GLY A 135 -7.72 -0.74 1.92
N ILE A 136 -7.02 -1.79 2.36
CA ILE A 136 -5.63 -2.04 2.00
C ILE A 136 -5.51 -3.42 1.34
N ILE A 137 -4.76 -3.49 0.24
CA ILE A 137 -4.26 -4.71 -0.35
C ILE A 137 -2.76 -4.75 -0.11
N ALA A 138 -2.30 -5.77 0.58
CA ALA A 138 -0.94 -5.92 1.09
C ALA A 138 -0.29 -7.17 0.48
N PHE A 139 0.51 -6.96 -0.57
CA PHE A 139 1.23 -8.03 -1.25
C PHE A 139 2.62 -8.25 -0.65
N SER A 140 2.94 -9.50 -0.30
CA SER A 140 4.31 -9.98 0.01
C SER A 140 5.10 -9.09 0.98
N GLY A 141 4.48 -8.67 2.08
CA GLY A 141 5.10 -7.82 3.09
C GLY A 141 4.91 -8.33 4.52
N LEU A 142 5.15 -7.48 5.47
CA LEU A 142 4.93 -7.74 6.90
C LEU A 142 4.20 -6.58 7.58
N PHE A 143 3.60 -6.84 8.71
CA PHE A 143 2.99 -5.83 9.56
C PHE A 143 3.95 -5.46 10.69
N PHE A 144 4.42 -4.21 10.67
CA PHE A 144 5.29 -3.67 11.70
C PHE A 144 4.48 -2.85 12.71
N ASN A 145 4.35 -3.34 13.96
CA ASN A 145 3.45 -2.77 14.96
C ASN A 145 4.14 -2.59 16.32
N LYS A 146 5.23 -1.82 16.36
CA LYS A 146 5.97 -1.61 17.62
C LYS A 146 5.25 -0.67 18.60
N HIS A 147 4.46 0.29 18.11
CA HIS A 147 3.75 1.31 18.93
C HIS A 147 2.42 1.72 18.29
N ARG A 148 1.35 1.02 18.60
CA ARG A 148 0.01 1.42 18.13
C ARG A 148 -0.77 2.11 19.26
N ASN A 149 -1.34 3.28 18.94
CA ASN A 149 -2.39 3.86 19.77
C ASN A 149 -3.71 3.10 19.54
N ASN A 150 -4.55 2.97 20.57
CA ASN A 150 -5.86 2.31 20.48
C ASN A 150 -6.86 3.18 19.69
N HIS A 151 -6.62 3.37 18.37
CA HIS A 151 -7.59 4.04 17.51
C HIS A 151 -8.76 3.09 17.21
N LYS A 152 -9.99 3.62 17.27
CA LYS A 152 -11.22 2.90 16.93
C LYS A 152 -11.52 2.99 15.43
N ILE A 153 -10.52 2.73 14.58
CA ILE A 153 -10.71 2.67 13.13
C ILE A 153 -10.82 1.22 12.69
N ASN A 154 -11.65 0.97 11.69
CA ASN A 154 -11.76 -0.33 11.05
C ASN A 154 -11.98 -0.14 9.55
N PHE A 155 -11.26 -0.92 8.75
CA PHE A 155 -11.43 -1.04 7.32
C PHE A 155 -10.95 -2.43 6.87
N PRO A 156 -11.40 -2.93 5.70
CA PRO A 156 -11.00 -4.24 5.23
C PRO A 156 -9.53 -4.26 4.77
N ILE A 157 -8.85 -5.37 5.03
CA ILE A 157 -7.46 -5.61 4.61
C ILE A 157 -7.38 -6.97 3.91
N LEU A 158 -6.81 -6.98 2.70
CA LEU A 158 -6.42 -8.19 2.00
C LEU A 158 -4.91 -8.37 2.12
N LEU A 159 -4.47 -9.42 2.79
CA LEU A 159 -3.08 -9.90 2.76
C LEU A 159 -2.96 -11.00 1.71
N HIS A 160 -2.00 -10.89 0.80
CA HIS A 160 -1.74 -11.88 -0.22
C HIS A 160 -0.24 -12.17 -0.31
N HIS A 161 0.17 -13.44 -0.19
CA HIS A 161 1.58 -13.81 -0.11
C HIS A 161 1.87 -15.11 -0.85
N GLY A 162 3.01 -15.17 -1.52
CA GLY A 162 3.50 -16.40 -2.11
C GLY A 162 4.13 -17.32 -1.05
N LYS A 163 3.79 -18.61 -1.07
CA LYS A 163 4.34 -19.59 -0.13
C LYS A 163 5.84 -19.86 -0.36
N ASN A 164 6.28 -19.68 -1.61
CA ASN A 164 7.67 -19.85 -2.01
C ASN A 164 8.46 -18.53 -2.02
N ASP A 165 8.00 -17.54 -1.26
CA ASP A 165 8.69 -16.25 -1.13
C ASP A 165 9.98 -16.42 -0.32
N GLU A 166 11.13 -16.26 -0.99
CA GLU A 166 12.48 -16.35 -0.41
C GLU A 166 13.01 -14.99 0.11
N VAL A 167 12.30 -13.90 -0.14
CA VAL A 167 12.67 -12.55 0.31
C VAL A 167 12.03 -12.22 1.65
N ILE A 168 10.71 -12.42 1.76
CA ILE A 168 9.93 -12.25 2.98
C ILE A 168 9.11 -13.52 3.21
N ASN A 169 9.37 -14.23 4.29
CA ASN A 169 8.67 -15.47 4.59
C ASN A 169 7.16 -15.22 4.78
N TYR A 170 6.31 -16.02 4.13
CA TYR A 170 4.86 -15.88 4.18
C TYR A 170 4.24 -15.95 5.59
N ASN A 171 4.96 -16.55 6.56
CA ASN A 171 4.54 -16.56 7.96
C ASN A 171 4.37 -15.16 8.55
N PHE A 172 5.07 -14.15 8.00
CA PHE A 172 4.83 -12.75 8.40
C PHE A 172 3.41 -12.30 8.05
N SER A 173 2.83 -12.75 6.92
CA SER A 173 1.43 -12.44 6.60
C SER A 173 0.45 -13.18 7.51
N LEU A 174 0.73 -14.43 7.90
CA LEU A 174 -0.09 -15.16 8.87
C LEU A 174 -0.06 -14.50 10.26
N ASN A 175 1.11 -14.03 10.69
CA ASN A 175 1.23 -13.27 11.93
C ASN A 175 0.52 -11.91 11.82
N ALA A 176 0.68 -11.21 10.69
CA ALA A 176 -0.01 -9.95 10.41
C ALA A 176 -1.54 -10.11 10.46
N GLU A 177 -2.10 -11.19 9.88
CA GLU A 177 -3.54 -11.49 9.98
C GLU A 177 -3.99 -11.57 11.44
N LYS A 178 -3.29 -12.35 12.25
CA LYS A 178 -3.61 -12.52 13.67
C LYS A 178 -3.56 -11.19 14.43
N ASP A 179 -2.49 -10.43 14.23
CA ASP A 179 -2.29 -9.16 14.94
C ASP A 179 -3.31 -8.09 14.50
N LEU A 180 -3.58 -7.98 13.20
CA LEU A 180 -4.57 -7.04 12.67
C LEU A 180 -6.00 -7.39 13.11
N ARG A 181 -6.37 -8.68 13.15
CA ARG A 181 -7.67 -9.14 13.69
C ARG A 181 -7.80 -8.81 15.18
N ASN A 182 -6.74 -9.02 15.97
CA ASN A 182 -6.73 -8.65 17.40
C ASN A 182 -6.90 -7.13 17.60
N LEU A 183 -6.51 -6.34 16.61
CA LEU A 183 -6.69 -4.91 16.58
C LEU A 183 -8.07 -4.47 16.03
N GLY A 184 -8.93 -5.41 15.66
CA GLY A 184 -10.31 -5.17 15.22
C GLY A 184 -10.48 -4.94 13.73
N PHE A 185 -9.45 -5.18 12.88
CA PHE A 185 -9.58 -5.08 11.42
C PHE A 185 -10.26 -6.31 10.83
N ASP A 186 -11.01 -6.09 9.74
CA ASP A 186 -11.55 -7.16 8.90
C ASP A 186 -10.47 -7.62 7.91
N VAL A 187 -9.88 -8.80 8.15
CA VAL A 187 -8.71 -9.26 7.40
C VAL A 187 -9.03 -10.55 6.64
N ILE A 188 -8.67 -10.55 5.36
CA ILE A 188 -8.62 -11.73 4.50
C ILE A 188 -7.14 -12.02 4.23
N CYS A 189 -6.66 -13.23 4.54
CA CYS A 189 -5.30 -13.66 4.23
C CYS A 189 -5.33 -14.80 3.21
N LYS A 190 -4.60 -14.64 2.11
CA LYS A 190 -4.45 -15.61 1.02
C LYS A 190 -2.99 -15.97 0.83
N ILE A 191 -2.66 -17.26 1.02
CA ILE A 191 -1.32 -17.81 0.76
C ILE A 191 -1.38 -18.62 -0.54
N LYS A 192 -0.52 -18.26 -1.50
CA LYS A 192 -0.46 -18.88 -2.83
C LYS A 192 0.67 -19.90 -2.91
N GLU A 193 0.35 -21.19 -3.13
CA GLU A 193 1.28 -22.32 -3.04
C GLU A 193 2.51 -22.21 -3.97
N ASN A 194 2.33 -21.75 -5.20
CA ASN A 194 3.38 -21.74 -6.23
C ASN A 194 3.84 -20.33 -6.61
N LEU A 195 3.76 -19.38 -5.70
CA LEU A 195 4.18 -18.00 -5.93
C LEU A 195 5.39 -17.67 -5.05
N GLY A 196 6.39 -17.03 -5.65
CA GLY A 196 7.54 -16.43 -4.95
C GLY A 196 7.23 -15.00 -4.47
N HIS A 197 8.28 -14.15 -4.44
CA HIS A 197 8.15 -12.72 -4.11
C HIS A 197 7.60 -11.93 -5.29
N GLY A 198 6.27 -11.90 -5.45
CA GLY A 198 5.65 -11.28 -6.61
C GLY A 198 4.12 -11.22 -6.55
N ILE A 199 3.52 -10.74 -7.62
CA ILE A 199 2.07 -10.61 -7.82
C ILE A 199 1.72 -11.38 -9.09
N ASP A 200 0.89 -12.42 -8.99
CA ASP A 200 0.40 -13.18 -10.14
C ASP A 200 -0.99 -12.68 -10.60
N GLU A 201 -1.48 -13.23 -11.72
CA GLU A 201 -2.82 -12.89 -12.23
C GLU A 201 -3.92 -13.19 -11.22
N GLY A 202 -3.80 -14.28 -10.46
CA GLY A 202 -4.77 -14.63 -9.41
C GLY A 202 -4.81 -13.59 -8.30
N ALA A 203 -3.66 -13.05 -7.91
CA ALA A 203 -3.57 -11.96 -6.93
C ALA A 203 -4.23 -10.66 -7.45
N ILE A 204 -4.11 -10.37 -8.75
CA ILE A 204 -4.78 -9.20 -9.37
C ILE A 204 -6.30 -9.40 -9.41
N VAL A 205 -6.79 -10.60 -9.69
CA VAL A 205 -8.22 -10.93 -9.62
C VAL A 205 -8.75 -10.76 -8.20
N ASP A 206 -8.05 -11.26 -7.19
CA ASP A 206 -8.40 -11.09 -5.79
C ASP A 206 -8.43 -9.60 -5.38
N ALA A 207 -7.46 -8.82 -5.85
CA ALA A 207 -7.42 -7.37 -5.64
C ALA A 207 -8.63 -6.66 -6.24
N LYS A 208 -9.00 -7.00 -7.47
CA LYS A 208 -10.20 -6.46 -8.13
C LYS A 208 -11.47 -6.74 -7.30
N GLU A 209 -11.67 -8.00 -6.90
CA GLU A 209 -12.86 -8.38 -6.11
C GLU A 209 -12.91 -7.65 -4.76
N PHE A 210 -11.76 -7.51 -4.13
CA PHE A 210 -11.64 -6.77 -2.87
C PHE A 210 -11.98 -5.28 -3.07
N LEU A 211 -11.43 -4.63 -4.09
CA LEU A 211 -11.68 -3.21 -4.38
C LEU A 211 -13.14 -2.94 -4.71
N LEU A 212 -13.80 -3.80 -5.48
CA LEU A 212 -15.23 -3.69 -5.78
C LEU A 212 -16.08 -3.72 -4.51
N LYS A 213 -15.72 -4.53 -3.52
CA LYS A 213 -16.42 -4.62 -2.23
C LYS A 213 -16.10 -3.46 -1.29
N SER A 214 -14.88 -2.92 -1.32
CA SER A 214 -14.41 -1.91 -0.38
C SER A 214 -14.69 -0.48 -0.83
N LEU A 215 -14.55 -0.17 -2.13
CA LEU A 215 -14.73 1.17 -2.68
C LEU A 215 -16.18 1.52 -3.03
N PHE A 216 -17.05 0.52 -3.23
CA PHE A 216 -18.43 0.72 -3.68
C PHE A 216 -19.48 0.18 -2.67
N LYS A 217 -19.19 0.34 -1.38
CA LYS A 217 -20.13 0.06 -0.28
C LYS A 217 -21.27 1.09 -0.26
#